data_cbc17ebaf6c0998d4e730ad90dd4faba
#
_entry.id   cbc17ebaf6c0998d4e730ad90dd4faba
#
_cell.length_a   1.000
_cell.length_b   1.000
_cell.length_c   1.000
_cell.angle_alpha   90.00
_cell.angle_beta   90.00
_cell.angle_gamma   90.00
#
_symmetry.space_group_name_H-M   'P 1'
#
loop_
_entity.id
_entity.type
_entity.pdbx_description
1 polymer ?
#
loop_
_entity_poly.entity_id
_entity_poly.type
_entity_poly.pdbx_seq_one_letter_code
_entity_poly.pdbx_strand_id
1 'polypeptide(L)'
;MERGAGRRSGRRRTEKRQNTRRHGGVSGGKRFEVRTDLALESRENVRGAGRFPDGVVFREWKDGGISLTEVQVENDRGAKALGKPVGIYLTLETGKLGEKDEGYHEDVAEELAAQLKRLACKALKRKREQGFPGIHVLAVGLGNPYVTPDSLGPRVLGNVRVTRKVADDGDLPVLSGIVPGVMAQTGMETAEILRGIIRETRPDLVIAIDALAARSIHRLGTTIQLTNTGIHPGSGVGNHRHGLTEESLGIPVLAIGVPTVVGAPAIAQDTVAAVAAALEKGSRTKGVGNWLEQMGAEEQYQLIREVLDPELGQLYVTPPDIDETVKRLSFTISEGIHRAFYGI
;
A
#
# COMPACT_ATOMS: atom_id res chain seq x y z
N MET A 1 -59.68 8.87 -57.76
CA MET A 1 -59.18 9.43 -59.05
C MET A 1 -57.65 9.22 -58.97
N GLU A 2 -57.27 8.20 -59.64
CA GLU A 2 -56.54 8.09 -60.90
C GLU A 2 -55.06 8.39 -60.75
N ARG A 3 -54.26 7.33 -60.81
CA ARG A 3 -53.41 6.87 -61.90
C ARG A 3 -52.14 7.72 -62.05
N GLY A 4 -51.01 7.23 -62.22
CA GLY A 4 -50.55 6.09 -62.98
C GLY A 4 -49.03 5.92 -62.95
N ALA A 5 -48.72 4.79 -63.47
CA ALA A 5 -47.47 4.06 -63.56
C ALA A 5 -46.35 4.69 -64.40
N GLY A 6 -45.13 4.23 -64.19
CA GLY A 6 -43.97 4.45 -65.04
C GLY A 6 -42.81 3.53 -64.73
N ARG A 7 -42.79 2.34 -65.39
CA ARG A 7 -41.67 1.41 -65.49
C ARG A 7 -40.59 1.95 -66.42
N ARG A 8 -39.30 1.67 -66.08
CA ARG A 8 -38.21 1.23 -67.00
C ARG A 8 -36.98 0.94 -66.15
N SER A 9 -36.57 -0.29 -66.01
CA SER A 9 -35.69 -1.15 -66.80
C SER A 9 -34.21 -0.71 -66.86
N GLY A 10 -33.36 -1.50 -66.25
CA GLY A 10 -32.11 -1.93 -66.88
C GLY A 10 -30.80 -1.49 -66.26
N ARG A 11 -30.15 -2.36 -65.64
CA ARG A 11 -28.88 -3.00 -66.00
C ARG A 11 -28.12 -3.51 -64.77
N ARG A 12 -27.96 -4.79 -64.70
CA ARG A 12 -27.04 -5.49 -63.81
C ARG A 12 -25.62 -5.08 -64.13
N ARG A 13 -24.86 -4.63 -63.11
CA ARG A 13 -23.39 -4.64 -63.11
C ARG A 13 -22.93 -5.42 -61.88
N THR A 14 -22.36 -6.59 -62.14
CA THR A 14 -21.64 -7.43 -61.21
C THR A 14 -20.33 -6.76 -60.84
N GLU A 15 -20.21 -6.28 -59.61
CA GLU A 15 -18.90 -5.95 -59.05
C GLU A 15 -18.55 -6.94 -57.93
N LYS A 16 -17.41 -7.60 -58.15
CA LYS A 16 -16.78 -8.53 -57.22
C LYS A 16 -16.45 -7.78 -55.91
N ARG A 17 -17.09 -8.16 -54.82
CA ARG A 17 -16.65 -7.76 -53.49
C ARG A 17 -15.43 -8.58 -53.10
N GLN A 18 -14.26 -7.97 -53.10
CA GLN A 18 -13.07 -8.47 -52.42
C GLN A 18 -13.30 -8.37 -50.91
N ASN A 19 -13.30 -9.54 -50.27
CA ASN A 19 -13.46 -9.70 -48.84
C ASN A 19 -12.12 -9.45 -48.14
N THR A 20 -11.77 -8.18 -47.81
CA THR A 20 -10.65 -7.85 -46.93
C THR A 20 -11.11 -8.07 -45.50
N ARG A 21 -10.74 -9.21 -44.93
CA ARG A 21 -10.80 -9.45 -43.49
C ARG A 21 -9.95 -8.39 -42.80
N ARG A 22 -10.58 -7.38 -42.26
CA ARG A 22 -9.96 -6.51 -41.25
C ARG A 22 -9.83 -7.36 -40.01
N HIS A 23 -8.60 -7.64 -39.62
CA HIS A 23 -8.27 -8.09 -38.29
C HIS A 23 -8.72 -6.99 -37.33
N GLY A 24 -9.72 -7.30 -36.49
CA GLY A 24 -10.14 -6.46 -35.39
C GLY A 24 -8.95 -6.30 -34.44
N GLY A 25 -8.50 -5.04 -34.27
CA GLY A 25 -7.54 -4.69 -33.23
C GLY A 25 -8.13 -5.09 -31.90
N VAL A 26 -7.39 -5.88 -31.16
CA VAL A 26 -7.65 -6.21 -29.76
C VAL A 26 -7.65 -4.89 -29.01
N SER A 27 -8.81 -4.50 -28.49
CA SER A 27 -8.98 -3.41 -27.53
C SER A 27 -7.96 -3.60 -26.43
N GLY A 28 -7.12 -2.58 -26.18
CA GLY A 28 -6.13 -2.60 -25.13
C GLY A 28 -6.78 -2.87 -23.79
N GLY A 29 -6.71 -4.12 -23.34
CA GLY A 29 -7.10 -4.52 -22.00
C GLY A 29 -6.27 -3.69 -21.00
N LYS A 30 -6.92 -3.09 -20.00
CA LYS A 30 -6.26 -2.47 -18.88
C LYS A 30 -5.30 -3.52 -18.30
N ARG A 31 -3.99 -3.27 -18.36
CA ARG A 31 -3.00 -4.08 -17.65
C ARG A 31 -3.35 -3.99 -16.18
N PHE A 32 -3.75 -5.12 -15.62
CA PHE A 32 -3.94 -5.25 -14.18
C PHE A 32 -2.55 -5.41 -13.55
N GLU A 33 -2.16 -4.45 -12.72
CA GLU A 33 -0.96 -4.57 -11.90
C GLU A 33 -1.26 -5.45 -10.68
N VAL A 34 -0.28 -6.26 -10.25
CA VAL A 34 -0.32 -6.98 -8.98
C VAL A 34 -0.48 -5.94 -7.88
N ARG A 35 -1.60 -5.99 -7.17
CA ARG A 35 -1.90 -5.01 -6.14
C ARG A 35 -1.07 -5.29 -4.91
N THR A 36 -0.26 -4.34 -4.52
CA THR A 36 0.47 -4.33 -3.26
C THR A 36 0.50 -2.92 -2.70
N ASP A 37 0.31 -2.80 -1.40
CA ASP A 37 0.45 -1.54 -0.69
C ASP A 37 1.93 -1.19 -0.45
N LEU A 38 2.83 -2.20 -0.51
CA LEU A 38 4.25 -2.02 -0.23
C LEU A 38 5.05 -1.55 -1.46
N ALA A 39 5.78 -0.42 -1.30
CA ALA A 39 6.66 0.10 -2.34
C ALA A 39 7.86 -0.82 -2.62
N LEU A 40 8.30 -1.59 -1.63
CA LEU A 40 9.36 -2.57 -1.77
C LEU A 40 8.97 -3.70 -2.72
N GLU A 41 7.74 -4.20 -2.63
CA GLU A 41 7.21 -5.23 -3.54
C GLU A 41 7.04 -4.70 -4.97
N SER A 42 6.62 -3.44 -5.13
CA SER A 42 6.61 -2.76 -6.44
C SER A 42 8.00 -2.68 -7.06
N ARG A 43 9.05 -2.46 -6.24
CA ARG A 43 10.45 -2.50 -6.66
C ARG A 43 10.89 -3.88 -7.15
N GLU A 44 10.54 -4.93 -6.42
CA GLU A 44 10.91 -6.31 -6.76
C GLU A 44 10.38 -6.70 -8.13
N ASN A 45 9.17 -6.29 -8.47
CA ASN A 45 8.56 -6.48 -9.79
C ASN A 45 9.36 -5.78 -10.91
N VAL A 46 9.88 -4.57 -10.65
CA VAL A 46 10.64 -3.79 -11.64
C VAL A 46 12.09 -4.28 -11.76
N ARG A 47 12.70 -4.79 -10.68
CA ARG A 47 14.08 -5.30 -10.68
C ARG A 47 14.26 -6.50 -11.62
N GLY A 48 13.23 -7.30 -11.83
CA GLY A 48 13.21 -8.38 -12.83
C GLY A 48 13.49 -7.92 -14.27
N ALA A 49 13.32 -6.62 -14.56
CA ALA A 49 13.58 -6.02 -15.88
C ALA A 49 15.03 -5.49 -16.09
N GLY A 50 15.93 -5.66 -15.12
CA GLY A 50 17.38 -5.44 -15.28
C GLY A 50 17.90 -4.00 -15.18
N ARG A 51 17.05 -2.97 -15.10
CA ARG A 51 17.45 -1.57 -14.91
C ARG A 51 16.43 -0.81 -14.06
N PHE A 52 16.92 0.01 -13.13
CA PHE A 52 16.03 0.88 -12.35
C PHE A 52 15.38 1.94 -13.24
N PRO A 53 14.08 2.24 -13.03
CA PRO A 53 13.40 3.27 -13.77
C PRO A 53 14.01 4.65 -13.51
N ASP A 54 14.03 5.48 -14.54
CA ASP A 54 14.40 6.88 -14.43
C ASP A 54 13.45 7.62 -13.47
N GLY A 55 14.04 8.39 -12.54
CA GLY A 55 13.27 9.11 -11.52
C GLY A 55 12.90 8.28 -10.28
N VAL A 56 13.58 7.13 -10.07
CA VAL A 56 13.46 6.35 -8.82
C VAL A 56 14.84 6.11 -8.24
N VAL A 57 15.03 6.48 -6.96
CA VAL A 57 16.28 6.26 -6.22
C VAL A 57 16.03 5.25 -5.13
N PHE A 58 16.95 4.30 -4.98
CA PHE A 58 16.93 3.28 -3.94
C PHE A 58 18.13 3.42 -3.02
N ARG A 59 17.88 3.27 -1.72
CA ARG A 59 18.93 3.18 -0.70
C ARG A 59 18.60 2.05 0.24
N GLU A 60 19.61 1.28 0.62
CA GLU A 60 19.48 0.19 1.58
C GLU A 60 20.58 0.30 2.62
N TRP A 61 20.21 0.11 3.88
CA TRP A 61 21.17 0.04 4.98
C TRP A 61 20.63 -0.85 6.09
N LYS A 62 21.47 -1.17 7.05
CA LYS A 62 21.10 -1.95 8.23
C LYS A 62 21.50 -1.21 9.47
N ASP A 63 20.63 -1.23 10.46
CA ASP A 63 20.88 -0.69 11.78
C ASP A 63 20.27 -1.60 12.85
N GLY A 64 21.03 -1.94 13.92
CA GLY A 64 20.53 -2.74 15.04
C GLY A 64 19.85 -4.09 14.68
N GLY A 65 20.19 -4.70 13.52
CA GLY A 65 19.52 -5.90 13.03
C GLY A 65 18.27 -5.64 12.19
N ILE A 66 17.87 -4.37 12.05
CA ILE A 66 16.76 -3.91 11.21
C ILE A 66 17.32 -3.60 9.82
N SER A 67 16.71 -4.12 8.77
CA SER A 67 17.03 -3.74 7.39
C SER A 67 16.10 -2.63 6.93
N LEU A 68 16.68 -1.55 6.42
CA LEU A 68 15.94 -0.41 5.93
C LEU A 68 16.11 -0.27 4.41
N THR A 69 15.00 -0.09 3.73
CA THR A 69 14.96 0.22 2.30
C THR A 69 14.20 1.52 2.08
N GLU A 70 14.86 2.50 1.48
CA GLU A 70 14.23 3.73 1.03
C GLU A 70 14.03 3.70 -0.48
N VAL A 71 12.80 3.93 -0.90
CA VAL A 71 12.42 4.14 -2.30
C VAL A 71 11.98 5.59 -2.43
N GLN A 72 12.75 6.41 -3.12
CA GLN A 72 12.38 7.79 -3.42
C GLN A 72 11.92 7.88 -4.87
N VAL A 73 10.66 8.25 -5.06
CA VAL A 73 10.07 8.56 -6.36
C VAL A 73 10.22 10.07 -6.57
N GLU A 74 10.99 10.49 -7.56
CA GLU A 74 11.40 11.89 -7.72
C GLU A 74 10.54 12.66 -8.73
N ASN A 75 9.90 11.96 -9.67
CA ASN A 75 9.15 12.58 -10.76
C ASN A 75 8.04 11.66 -11.31
N ASP A 76 7.24 12.21 -12.23
CA ASP A 76 6.12 11.51 -12.85
C ASP A 76 6.51 10.25 -13.64
N ARG A 77 7.74 10.19 -14.20
CA ARG A 77 8.25 9.00 -14.89
C ARG A 77 8.46 7.87 -13.90
N GLY A 78 9.13 8.17 -12.78
CA GLY A 78 9.29 7.23 -11.68
C GLY A 78 7.95 6.81 -11.08
N ALA A 79 7.02 7.74 -10.92
CA ALA A 79 5.68 7.47 -10.41
C ALA A 79 4.92 6.48 -11.31
N LYS A 80 4.95 6.69 -12.64
CA LYS A 80 4.35 5.77 -13.61
C LYS A 80 5.01 4.40 -13.61
N ALA A 81 6.35 4.36 -13.52
CA ALA A 81 7.09 3.10 -13.59
C ALA A 81 6.89 2.23 -12.34
N LEU A 82 6.70 2.85 -11.17
CA LEU A 82 6.55 2.15 -9.90
C LEU A 82 5.07 1.99 -9.47
N GLY A 83 4.13 2.68 -10.14
CA GLY A 83 2.72 2.72 -9.74
C GLY A 83 2.49 3.41 -8.39
N LYS A 84 3.41 4.30 -7.96
CA LYS A 84 3.37 4.99 -6.68
C LYS A 84 3.54 6.50 -6.87
N PRO A 85 2.83 7.35 -6.09
CA PRO A 85 3.03 8.80 -6.13
C PRO A 85 4.46 9.26 -5.88
N VAL A 86 4.79 10.46 -6.34
CA VAL A 86 6.07 11.13 -6.06
C VAL A 86 6.20 11.33 -4.54
N GLY A 87 7.32 10.86 -3.96
CA GLY A 87 7.57 10.93 -2.52
C GLY A 87 8.57 9.91 -2.02
N ILE A 88 8.60 9.73 -0.72
CA ILE A 88 9.50 8.81 -0.01
C ILE A 88 8.69 7.66 0.57
N TYR A 89 9.16 6.46 0.32
CA TYR A 89 8.67 5.21 0.88
C TYR A 89 9.81 4.53 1.60
N LEU A 90 9.69 4.37 2.89
CA LEU A 90 10.67 3.73 3.73
C LEU A 90 10.10 2.43 4.29
N THR A 91 10.83 1.36 4.15
CA THR A 91 10.45 0.04 4.62
C THR A 91 11.46 -0.43 5.67
N LEU A 92 10.98 -0.71 6.87
CA LEU A 92 11.72 -1.36 7.94
C LEU A 92 11.36 -2.85 7.92
N GLU A 93 12.34 -3.71 7.69
CA GLU A 93 12.20 -5.17 7.78
C GLU A 93 12.76 -5.62 9.13
N THR A 94 11.86 -5.97 10.02
CA THR A 94 12.16 -6.22 11.43
C THR A 94 12.16 -7.72 11.80
N GLY A 95 11.93 -8.61 10.80
CA GLY A 95 11.63 -10.00 11.09
C GLY A 95 10.32 -10.14 11.88
N LYS A 96 10.04 -11.31 12.41
CA LYS A 96 8.80 -11.59 13.13
C LYS A 96 8.80 -10.93 14.51
N LEU A 97 8.24 -9.75 14.60
CA LEU A 97 8.14 -8.99 15.85
C LEU A 97 7.34 -9.73 16.94
N GLY A 98 6.36 -10.55 16.58
CA GLY A 98 5.62 -11.36 17.53
C GLY A 98 6.47 -12.37 18.33
N GLU A 99 7.65 -12.74 17.81
CA GLU A 99 8.57 -13.72 18.42
C GLU A 99 9.78 -13.05 19.10
N LYS A 100 9.91 -11.69 19.08
CA LYS A 100 11.06 -10.95 19.60
C LYS A 100 10.88 -10.53 21.05
N ASP A 101 11.99 -10.27 21.72
CA ASP A 101 12.01 -9.75 23.08
C ASP A 101 11.69 -8.24 23.14
N GLU A 102 11.52 -7.73 24.36
CA GLU A 102 11.20 -6.31 24.57
C GLU A 102 12.29 -5.37 24.09
N GLY A 103 13.58 -5.71 24.29
CA GLY A 103 14.70 -4.89 23.84
C GLY A 103 14.69 -4.67 22.33
N TYR A 104 14.38 -5.71 21.56
CA TYR A 104 14.25 -5.56 20.11
C TYR A 104 13.06 -4.68 19.68
N HIS A 105 11.95 -4.72 20.45
CA HIS A 105 10.82 -3.81 20.21
C HIS A 105 11.19 -2.34 20.47
N GLU A 106 12.04 -2.09 21.46
CA GLU A 106 12.60 -0.74 21.74
C GLU A 106 13.47 -0.26 20.58
N ASP A 107 14.39 -1.09 20.08
CA ASP A 107 15.24 -0.76 18.93
C ASP A 107 14.40 -0.40 17.68
N VAL A 108 13.35 -1.19 17.41
CA VAL A 108 12.43 -0.90 16.30
C VAL A 108 11.66 0.39 16.52
N ALA A 109 11.21 0.67 17.75
CA ALA A 109 10.51 1.91 18.08
C ALA A 109 11.42 3.13 17.92
N GLU A 110 12.69 3.00 18.31
CA GLU A 110 13.68 4.08 18.16
C GLU A 110 13.98 4.38 16.69
N GLU A 111 14.22 3.34 15.87
CA GLU A 111 14.45 3.53 14.44
C GLU A 111 13.20 4.09 13.75
N LEU A 112 12.01 3.58 14.07
CA LEU A 112 10.73 4.11 13.59
C LEU A 112 10.61 5.61 13.94
N ALA A 113 10.92 5.99 15.18
CA ALA A 113 10.89 7.37 15.65
C ALA A 113 11.87 8.27 14.88
N ALA A 114 13.10 7.80 14.65
CA ALA A 114 14.09 8.53 13.89
C ALA A 114 13.64 8.82 12.46
N GLN A 115 13.04 7.84 11.80
CA GLN A 115 12.55 7.98 10.44
C GLN A 115 11.26 8.79 10.37
N LEU A 116 10.34 8.61 11.31
CA LEU A 116 9.12 9.41 11.41
C LEU A 116 9.44 10.89 11.63
N LYS A 117 10.37 11.20 12.57
CA LYS A 117 10.88 12.55 12.80
C LYS A 117 11.49 13.15 11.53
N ARG A 118 12.29 12.38 10.79
CA ARG A 118 12.87 12.80 9.51
C ARG A 118 11.82 13.17 8.47
N LEU A 119 10.79 12.33 8.29
CA LEU A 119 9.71 12.58 7.35
C LEU A 119 8.83 13.77 7.78
N ALA A 120 8.52 13.88 9.08
CA ALA A 120 7.76 15.00 9.64
C ALA A 120 8.48 16.32 9.44
N CYS A 121 9.78 16.40 9.73
CA CYS A 121 10.58 17.59 9.49
C CYS A 121 10.58 18.00 8.01
N LYS A 122 10.66 17.03 7.09
CA LYS A 122 10.59 17.30 5.65
C LYS A 122 9.21 17.82 5.25
N ALA A 123 8.14 17.19 5.72
CA ALA A 123 6.76 17.57 5.43
C ALA A 123 6.41 18.98 5.96
N LEU A 124 6.85 19.28 7.18
CA LEU A 124 6.64 20.57 7.83
C LEU A 124 7.69 21.63 7.46
N LYS A 125 8.66 21.32 6.58
CA LYS A 125 9.77 22.21 6.17
C LYS A 125 10.57 22.75 7.35
N ARG A 126 10.79 21.93 8.39
CA ARG A 126 11.54 22.24 9.61
C ARG A 126 12.91 21.58 9.62
N LYS A 127 13.86 22.16 10.36
CA LYS A 127 15.15 21.51 10.66
C LYS A 127 14.98 20.53 11.82
N ARG A 128 15.76 19.43 11.80
CA ARG A 128 15.69 18.38 12.84
C ARG A 128 15.96 18.89 14.27
N GLU A 129 16.84 19.86 14.38
CA GLU A 129 17.26 20.45 15.65
C GLU A 129 16.17 21.30 16.31
N GLN A 130 15.19 21.76 15.52
CA GLN A 130 14.09 22.60 16.01
C GLN A 130 13.02 21.82 16.79
N GLY A 131 13.01 20.47 16.67
CA GLY A 131 11.93 19.66 17.23
C GLY A 131 10.55 20.07 16.71
N PHE A 132 9.54 19.83 17.52
CA PHE A 132 8.14 20.09 17.17
C PHE A 132 7.38 20.95 18.19
N PRO A 133 7.98 22.03 18.76
CA PRO A 133 7.27 22.86 19.72
C PRO A 133 6.01 23.46 19.08
N GLY A 134 4.89 23.38 19.77
CA GLY A 134 3.60 23.91 19.37
C GLY A 134 2.97 23.29 18.11
N ILE A 135 3.58 22.24 17.54
CA ILE A 135 3.01 21.53 16.40
C ILE A 135 1.82 20.68 16.83
N HIS A 136 0.72 20.81 16.13
CA HIS A 136 -0.46 20.00 16.34
C HIS A 136 -0.50 18.82 15.36
N VAL A 137 -0.42 17.60 15.89
CA VAL A 137 -0.47 16.35 15.15
C VAL A 137 -1.83 15.66 15.37
N LEU A 138 -2.47 15.25 14.29
CA LEU A 138 -3.65 14.41 14.33
C LEU A 138 -3.27 12.96 13.93
N ALA A 139 -3.26 12.06 14.91
CA ALA A 139 -3.10 10.63 14.65
C ALA A 139 -4.44 9.99 14.28
N VAL A 140 -4.46 9.22 13.20
CA VAL A 140 -5.66 8.59 12.64
C VAL A 140 -5.44 7.09 12.55
N GLY A 141 -6.16 6.33 13.37
CA GLY A 141 -6.15 4.86 13.33
C GLY A 141 -7.20 4.34 12.36
N LEU A 142 -6.76 3.91 11.16
CA LEU A 142 -7.62 3.36 10.13
C LEU A 142 -7.92 1.89 10.39
N GLY A 143 -9.04 1.41 9.88
CA GLY A 143 -9.46 0.02 9.93
C GLY A 143 -10.65 -0.23 10.86
N ASN A 144 -11.02 -1.51 10.94
CA ASN A 144 -12.14 -1.98 11.73
C ASN A 144 -11.65 -2.58 13.07
N PRO A 145 -11.96 -1.99 14.23
CA PRO A 145 -11.50 -2.50 15.53
C PRO A 145 -12.00 -3.90 15.88
N TYR A 146 -13.07 -4.36 15.20
CA TYR A 146 -13.69 -5.68 15.43
C TYR A 146 -13.16 -6.77 14.50
N VAL A 147 -12.29 -6.44 13.56
CA VAL A 147 -11.64 -7.38 12.63
C VAL A 147 -10.15 -7.39 12.93
N THR A 148 -9.66 -8.43 13.59
CA THR A 148 -8.30 -8.46 14.13
C THR A 148 -7.21 -8.04 13.12
N PRO A 149 -7.15 -8.57 11.89
CA PRO A 149 -6.14 -8.14 10.92
C PRO A 149 -6.25 -6.67 10.51
N ASP A 150 -7.44 -6.06 10.65
CA ASP A 150 -7.72 -4.67 10.28
C ASP A 150 -7.73 -3.73 11.49
N SER A 151 -7.41 -4.24 12.70
CA SER A 151 -7.49 -3.48 13.95
C SER A 151 -6.19 -2.75 14.34
N LEU A 152 -5.14 -2.79 13.52
CA LEU A 152 -3.85 -2.19 13.87
C LEU A 152 -3.96 -0.70 14.20
N GLY A 153 -4.53 0.10 13.30
CA GLY A 153 -4.69 1.54 13.51
C GLY A 153 -5.47 1.87 14.78
N PRO A 154 -6.67 1.31 14.98
CA PRO A 154 -7.43 1.45 16.22
C PRO A 154 -6.64 1.09 17.49
N ARG A 155 -5.87 0.00 17.48
CA ARG A 155 -5.06 -0.43 18.64
C ARG A 155 -3.87 0.50 18.90
N VAL A 156 -3.20 0.99 17.85
CA VAL A 156 -2.15 2.01 18.00
C VAL A 156 -2.72 3.24 18.69
N LEU A 157 -3.87 3.73 18.22
CA LEU A 157 -4.54 4.89 18.83
C LEU A 157 -4.92 4.67 20.29
N GLY A 158 -5.31 3.43 20.66
CA GLY A 158 -5.56 3.07 22.05
C GLY A 158 -4.35 3.19 22.98
N ASN A 159 -3.14 3.09 22.42
CA ASN A 159 -1.86 3.22 23.14
C ASN A 159 -1.26 4.63 23.02
N VAL A 160 -1.69 5.45 22.05
CA VAL A 160 -1.17 6.79 21.85
C VAL A 160 -1.64 7.74 22.96
N ARG A 161 -0.69 8.44 23.58
CA ARG A 161 -0.96 9.45 24.59
C ARG A 161 -1.41 10.75 23.92
N VAL A 162 -2.70 11.07 24.01
CA VAL A 162 -3.27 12.32 23.51
C VAL A 162 -3.05 13.46 24.51
N THR A 163 -2.60 14.64 24.03
CA THR A 163 -2.19 15.76 24.89
C THR A 163 -2.97 17.04 24.62
N ARG A 164 -3.82 17.09 23.57
CA ARG A 164 -4.48 18.33 23.14
C ARG A 164 -5.20 19.13 24.22
N LYS A 165 -5.73 18.49 25.27
CA LYS A 165 -6.45 19.16 26.36
C LYS A 165 -5.61 19.30 27.63
N VAL A 166 -4.36 18.83 27.61
CA VAL A 166 -3.49 18.77 28.79
C VAL A 166 -2.22 19.61 28.58
N ALA A 167 -1.79 19.83 27.31
CA ALA A 167 -0.64 20.67 27.01
C ALA A 167 -1.02 22.16 27.16
N ASP A 168 -0.66 22.75 28.26
CA ASP A 168 -0.87 24.18 28.56
C ASP A 168 0.28 25.08 28.07
N ASP A 169 1.49 24.51 27.85
CA ASP A 169 2.66 25.24 27.42
C ASP A 169 3.02 24.96 25.97
N GLY A 170 3.06 25.98 25.14
CA GLY A 170 3.34 25.92 23.71
C GLY A 170 4.70 25.32 23.30
N ASP A 171 5.48 24.82 24.27
CA ASP A 171 6.79 24.19 24.06
C ASP A 171 6.71 22.70 23.68
N LEU A 172 5.60 22.05 23.94
CA LEU A 172 5.41 20.64 23.58
C LEU A 172 4.50 20.47 22.35
N PRO A 173 4.73 19.42 21.54
CA PRO A 173 3.79 19.09 20.47
C PRO A 173 2.43 18.65 21.04
N VAL A 174 1.37 19.03 20.34
CA VAL A 174 0.01 18.69 20.70
C VAL A 174 -0.43 17.47 19.87
N LEU A 175 -0.77 16.39 20.53
CA LEU A 175 -1.24 15.17 19.88
C LEU A 175 -2.73 14.94 20.16
N SER A 176 -3.50 14.82 19.11
CA SER A 176 -4.90 14.36 19.13
C SER A 176 -5.05 13.09 18.31
N GLY A 177 -6.07 12.29 18.59
CA GLY A 177 -6.27 11.03 17.91
C GLY A 177 -7.73 10.74 17.60
N ILE A 178 -7.97 10.01 16.51
CA ILE A 178 -9.29 9.52 16.14
C ILE A 178 -9.21 8.15 15.46
N VAL A 179 -10.20 7.30 15.77
CA VAL A 179 -10.52 6.09 15.01
C VAL A 179 -11.83 6.37 14.28
N PRO A 180 -11.79 6.68 12.96
CA PRO A 180 -12.98 7.08 12.21
C PRO A 180 -13.93 5.91 11.93
N GLY A 181 -13.47 4.67 12.13
CA GLY A 181 -14.19 3.46 11.72
C GLY A 181 -14.12 3.23 10.20
N VAL A 182 -14.92 2.29 9.73
CA VAL A 182 -15.03 1.93 8.31
C VAL A 182 -16.36 2.37 7.72
N MET A 183 -16.40 2.65 6.42
CA MET A 183 -17.61 3.13 5.73
C MET A 183 -18.82 2.21 5.93
N ALA A 184 -18.60 0.89 6.04
CA ALA A 184 -19.67 -0.07 6.31
C ALA A 184 -20.37 0.14 7.67
N GLN A 185 -19.68 0.78 8.63
CA GLN A 185 -20.22 1.09 9.96
C GLN A 185 -20.77 2.51 10.04
N THR A 186 -20.11 3.46 9.40
CA THR A 186 -20.38 4.90 9.54
C THR A 186 -21.27 5.46 8.43
N GLY A 187 -21.30 4.82 7.26
CA GLY A 187 -21.94 5.34 6.05
C GLY A 187 -21.21 6.53 5.43
N MET A 188 -20.03 6.89 5.95
CA MET A 188 -19.25 8.05 5.51
C MET A 188 -17.86 7.63 5.01
N GLU A 189 -17.36 8.35 4.02
CA GLU A 189 -15.96 8.22 3.60
C GLU A 189 -15.03 8.79 4.69
N THR A 190 -13.93 8.08 4.96
CA THR A 190 -12.93 8.52 5.94
C THR A 190 -12.41 9.93 5.63
N ALA A 191 -12.20 10.25 4.37
CA ALA A 191 -11.77 11.58 3.95
C ALA A 191 -12.78 12.69 4.29
N GLU A 192 -14.08 12.40 4.26
CA GLU A 192 -15.14 13.35 4.65
C GLU A 192 -15.09 13.65 6.15
N ILE A 193 -14.98 12.58 6.95
CA ILE A 193 -14.86 12.70 8.42
C ILE A 193 -13.63 13.54 8.76
N LEU A 194 -12.47 13.20 8.17
CA LEU A 194 -11.21 13.88 8.47
C LEU A 194 -11.20 15.35 8.03
N ARG A 195 -11.78 15.70 6.87
CA ARG A 195 -11.91 17.10 6.45
C ARG A 195 -12.72 17.92 7.46
N GLY A 196 -13.78 17.35 8.03
CA GLY A 196 -14.55 18.00 9.09
C GLY A 196 -13.71 18.27 10.33
N ILE A 197 -12.97 17.26 10.80
CA ILE A 197 -12.10 17.34 11.97
C ILE A 197 -10.94 18.30 11.75
N ILE A 198 -10.25 18.22 10.61
CA ILE A 198 -9.13 19.11 10.26
C ILE A 198 -9.56 20.57 10.25
N ARG A 199 -10.72 20.87 9.69
CA ARG A 199 -11.27 22.24 9.68
C ARG A 199 -11.50 22.78 11.09
N GLU A 200 -11.98 21.94 12.01
CA GLU A 200 -12.28 22.33 13.39
C GLU A 200 -11.02 22.36 14.25
N THR A 201 -10.15 21.38 14.13
CA THR A 201 -9.01 21.19 15.03
C THR A 201 -7.71 21.83 14.54
N ARG A 202 -7.61 22.09 13.23
CA ARG A 202 -6.48 22.75 12.54
C ARG A 202 -5.13 22.12 12.87
N PRO A 203 -4.94 20.82 12.65
CA PRO A 203 -3.63 20.23 12.86
C PRO A 203 -2.65 20.65 11.75
N ASP A 204 -1.36 20.62 12.07
CA ASP A 204 -0.28 20.90 11.11
C ASP A 204 0.12 19.65 10.31
N LEU A 205 -0.15 18.47 10.86
CA LEU A 205 0.26 17.19 10.32
C LEU A 205 -0.75 16.10 10.67
N VAL A 206 -1.06 15.24 9.70
CA VAL A 206 -1.77 13.97 9.93
C VAL A 206 -0.78 12.82 9.91
N ILE A 207 -0.93 11.87 10.85
CA ILE A 207 -0.29 10.56 10.83
C ILE A 207 -1.39 9.52 10.70
N ALA A 208 -1.50 8.89 9.54
CA ALA A 208 -2.45 7.81 9.28
C ALA A 208 -1.79 6.46 9.53
N ILE A 209 -2.41 5.61 10.34
CA ILE A 209 -1.94 4.26 10.67
C ILE A 209 -2.93 3.26 10.11
N ASP A 210 -2.46 2.27 9.32
CA ASP A 210 -3.32 1.30 8.65
C ASP A 210 -2.71 -0.10 8.60
N ALA A 211 -3.58 -1.08 8.50
CA ALA A 211 -3.24 -2.45 8.15
C ALA A 211 -3.19 -2.60 6.63
N LEU A 212 -2.09 -3.16 6.12
CA LEU A 212 -1.86 -3.28 4.68
C LEU A 212 -2.08 -4.72 4.18
N ALA A 213 -2.29 -4.85 2.87
CA ALA A 213 -2.19 -6.12 2.17
C ALA A 213 -0.81 -6.27 1.52
N ALA A 214 -0.14 -7.39 1.80
CA ALA A 214 1.09 -7.77 1.14
C ALA A 214 0.83 -8.71 -0.04
N ARG A 215 1.80 -8.79 -0.94
CA ARG A 215 1.87 -9.81 -1.96
C ARG A 215 2.51 -11.10 -1.44
N SER A 216 3.45 -11.00 -0.50
CA SER A 216 4.17 -12.16 0.05
C SER A 216 3.83 -12.41 1.51
N ILE A 217 3.62 -13.70 1.86
CA ILE A 217 3.39 -14.13 3.25
C ILE A 217 4.56 -13.79 4.18
N HIS A 218 5.78 -13.69 3.65
CA HIS A 218 6.98 -13.38 4.42
C HIS A 218 7.00 -11.95 4.97
N ARG A 219 6.12 -11.09 4.47
CA ARG A 219 5.99 -9.69 4.90
C ARG A 219 5.00 -9.49 6.04
N LEU A 220 4.17 -10.48 6.33
CA LEU A 220 3.12 -10.38 7.35
C LEU A 220 3.71 -10.18 8.73
N GLY A 221 3.37 -9.07 9.38
CA GLY A 221 3.84 -8.73 10.72
C GLY A 221 5.36 -8.54 10.88
N THR A 222 6.10 -8.49 9.76
CA THR A 222 7.57 -8.40 9.75
C THR A 222 8.09 -7.10 9.13
N THR A 223 7.19 -6.27 8.61
CA THR A 223 7.55 -5.12 7.80
C THR A 223 6.71 -3.92 8.23
N ILE A 224 7.36 -2.79 8.49
CA ILE A 224 6.68 -1.51 8.73
C ILE A 224 7.03 -0.57 7.59
N GLN A 225 6.03 -0.01 6.90
CA GLN A 225 6.23 0.99 5.87
C GLN A 225 5.86 2.38 6.36
N LEU A 226 6.74 3.35 6.11
CA LEU A 226 6.50 4.77 6.30
C LEU A 226 6.47 5.47 4.95
N THR A 227 5.61 6.47 4.79
CA THR A 227 5.60 7.32 3.60
C THR A 227 5.11 8.72 3.91
N ASN A 228 5.52 9.70 3.09
CA ASN A 228 5.03 11.07 3.12
C ASN A 228 4.05 11.38 1.97
N THR A 229 3.53 10.37 1.30
CA THR A 229 2.56 10.53 0.21
C THR A 229 1.12 10.35 0.65
N GLY A 230 0.90 10.07 1.93
CA GLY A 230 -0.40 9.65 2.44
C GLY A 230 -0.71 8.18 2.16
N ILE A 231 -1.98 7.82 2.25
CA ILE A 231 -2.45 6.44 2.11
C ILE A 231 -3.77 6.37 1.36
N HIS A 232 -4.01 5.26 0.66
CA HIS A 232 -5.27 4.93 0.01
C HIS A 232 -5.89 3.73 0.73
N PRO A 233 -6.76 3.96 1.73
CA PRO A 233 -7.30 2.89 2.55
C PRO A 233 -8.01 1.84 1.70
N GLY A 234 -7.70 0.55 1.94
CA GLY A 234 -8.32 -0.57 1.24
C GLY A 234 -7.86 -0.78 -0.21
N SER A 235 -6.85 -0.05 -0.71
CA SER A 235 -6.33 -0.22 -2.08
C SER A 235 -5.80 -1.63 -2.34
N GLY A 236 -5.09 -2.21 -1.40
CA GLY A 236 -4.55 -3.57 -1.49
C GLY A 236 -5.62 -4.67 -1.53
N VAL A 237 -6.81 -4.41 -1.00
CA VAL A 237 -7.96 -5.32 -1.02
C VAL A 237 -8.99 -4.97 -2.09
N GLY A 238 -8.65 -4.07 -3.01
CA GLY A 238 -9.52 -3.73 -4.16
C GLY A 238 -10.62 -2.73 -3.87
N ASN A 239 -10.68 -2.17 -2.67
CA ASN A 239 -11.61 -1.10 -2.31
C ASN A 239 -11.01 0.25 -2.68
N HIS A 240 -11.45 0.83 -3.80
CA HIS A 240 -11.02 2.17 -4.21
C HIS A 240 -11.77 3.23 -3.39
N ARG A 241 -11.13 3.73 -2.35
CA ARG A 241 -11.61 4.85 -1.53
C ARG A 241 -10.81 6.11 -1.85
N HIS A 242 -11.34 7.27 -1.45
CA HIS A 242 -10.59 8.51 -1.55
C HIS A 242 -9.30 8.42 -0.74
N GLY A 243 -8.17 8.73 -1.37
CA GLY A 243 -6.87 8.76 -0.70
C GLY A 243 -6.84 9.83 0.40
N LEU A 244 -6.14 9.52 1.48
CA LEU A 244 -5.79 10.47 2.54
C LEU A 244 -4.41 11.03 2.21
N THR A 245 -4.36 12.08 1.43
CA THR A 245 -3.15 12.72 0.91
C THR A 245 -3.14 14.21 1.26
N GLU A 246 -2.01 14.88 1.11
CA GLU A 246 -1.93 16.34 1.26
C GLU A 246 -2.90 17.04 0.30
N GLU A 247 -3.06 16.55 -0.94
CA GLU A 247 -4.00 17.10 -1.91
C GLU A 247 -5.46 17.00 -1.44
N SER A 248 -5.86 15.85 -0.86
CA SER A 248 -7.24 15.60 -0.46
C SER A 248 -7.64 16.24 0.87
N LEU A 249 -6.68 16.42 1.79
CA LEU A 249 -6.90 16.94 3.15
C LEU A 249 -6.42 18.38 3.35
N GLY A 250 -5.59 18.92 2.44
CA GLY A 250 -5.06 20.28 2.50
C GLY A 250 -3.91 20.49 3.48
N ILE A 251 -3.42 19.43 4.12
CA ILE A 251 -2.28 19.43 5.06
C ILE A 251 -1.42 18.20 4.85
N PRO A 252 -0.13 18.22 5.22
CA PRO A 252 0.76 17.08 5.08
C PRO A 252 0.23 15.82 5.77
N VAL A 253 0.40 14.68 5.10
CA VAL A 253 -0.01 13.36 5.61
C VAL A 253 1.18 12.42 5.57
N LEU A 254 1.57 11.90 6.72
CA LEU A 254 2.45 10.73 6.84
C LEU A 254 1.59 9.48 7.02
N ALA A 255 2.04 8.36 6.47
CA ALA A 255 1.37 7.09 6.70
C ALA A 255 2.34 6.07 7.28
N ILE A 256 1.84 5.27 8.22
CA ILE A 256 2.48 4.10 8.81
C ILE A 256 1.61 2.90 8.46
N GLY A 257 2.17 1.91 7.82
CA GLY A 257 1.44 0.72 7.43
C GLY A 257 2.17 -0.56 7.75
N VAL A 258 1.43 -1.60 8.14
CA VAL A 258 1.97 -2.93 8.40
C VAL A 258 1.13 -3.97 7.68
N PRO A 259 1.75 -4.87 6.90
CA PRO A 259 1.03 -5.98 6.28
C PRO A 259 0.50 -6.96 7.32
N THR A 260 -0.79 -7.19 7.31
CA THR A 260 -1.50 -8.11 8.20
C THR A 260 -2.22 -9.22 7.45
N VAL A 261 -2.44 -9.02 6.15
CA VAL A 261 -3.13 -9.98 5.27
C VAL A 261 -2.39 -10.16 3.96
N VAL A 262 -2.61 -11.31 3.33
CA VAL A 262 -2.16 -11.62 1.97
C VAL A 262 -3.32 -12.24 1.19
N GLY A 263 -3.47 -11.89 -0.09
CA GLY A 263 -4.51 -12.45 -0.94
C GLY A 263 -4.23 -13.91 -1.32
N ALA A 264 -5.25 -14.75 -1.39
CA ALA A 264 -5.12 -16.14 -1.81
C ALA A 264 -4.42 -16.32 -3.18
N PRO A 265 -4.68 -15.47 -4.20
CA PRO A 265 -3.96 -15.54 -5.47
C PRO A 265 -2.44 -15.34 -5.35
N ALA A 266 -2.00 -14.48 -4.42
CA ALA A 266 -0.59 -14.26 -4.18
C ALA A 266 0.09 -15.49 -3.53
N ILE A 267 -0.60 -16.16 -2.60
CA ILE A 267 -0.12 -17.42 -2.01
C ILE A 267 0.00 -18.51 -3.08
N ALA A 268 -1.02 -18.62 -3.95
CA ALA A 268 -0.99 -19.59 -5.04
C ALA A 268 0.19 -19.32 -5.99
N GLN A 269 0.47 -18.06 -6.32
CA GLN A 269 1.61 -17.66 -7.14
C GLN A 269 2.95 -18.05 -6.49
N ASP A 270 3.15 -17.73 -5.21
CA ASP A 270 4.36 -18.11 -4.48
C ASP A 270 4.53 -19.63 -4.45
N THR A 271 3.41 -20.37 -4.31
CA THR A 271 3.43 -21.84 -4.33
C THR A 271 3.84 -22.38 -5.70
N VAL A 272 3.26 -21.85 -6.79
CA VAL A 272 3.62 -22.25 -8.17
C VAL A 272 5.09 -21.96 -8.45
N ALA A 273 5.59 -20.79 -8.05
CA ALA A 273 7.00 -20.43 -8.21
C ALA A 273 7.94 -21.37 -7.43
N ALA A 274 7.57 -21.70 -6.19
CA ALA A 274 8.34 -22.65 -5.37
C ALA A 274 8.36 -24.08 -5.97
N VAL A 275 7.22 -24.55 -6.50
CA VAL A 275 7.11 -25.83 -7.21
C VAL A 275 7.96 -25.82 -8.48
N ALA A 276 7.90 -24.76 -9.29
CA ALA A 276 8.71 -24.60 -10.49
C ALA A 276 10.21 -24.68 -10.17
N ALA A 277 10.68 -23.95 -9.16
CA ALA A 277 12.06 -23.96 -8.71
C ALA A 277 12.50 -25.36 -8.16
N ALA A 278 11.59 -26.09 -7.53
CA ALA A 278 11.86 -27.45 -7.07
C ALA A 278 11.98 -28.43 -8.24
N LEU A 279 11.12 -28.30 -9.26
CA LEU A 279 11.14 -29.14 -10.46
C LEU A 279 12.41 -28.92 -11.30
N GLU A 280 12.93 -27.69 -11.38
CA GLU A 280 14.19 -27.39 -12.07
C GLU A 280 15.41 -28.06 -11.42
N LYS A 281 15.38 -28.30 -10.11
CA LYS A 281 16.45 -29.04 -9.41
C LYS A 281 16.42 -30.53 -9.69
N GLY A 282 15.31 -31.07 -10.19
CA GLY A 282 15.12 -32.49 -10.51
C GLY A 282 15.59 -32.84 -11.94
N SER A 283 16.48 -33.83 -12.08
CA SER A 283 17.05 -34.21 -13.39
C SER A 283 16.00 -34.71 -14.43
N ARG A 284 14.82 -35.18 -14.00
CA ARG A 284 13.74 -35.69 -14.87
C ARG A 284 12.69 -34.67 -15.24
N THR A 285 12.66 -33.53 -14.59
CA THR A 285 11.62 -32.49 -14.68
C THR A 285 12.17 -31.17 -15.22
N LYS A 286 13.46 -31.14 -15.60
CA LYS A 286 14.06 -30.01 -16.31
C LYS A 286 13.25 -29.68 -17.54
N GLY A 287 12.76 -28.44 -17.63
CA GLY A 287 11.96 -27.96 -18.77
C GLY A 287 10.51 -27.65 -18.43
N VAL A 288 9.91 -28.28 -17.41
CA VAL A 288 8.56 -27.92 -16.95
C VAL A 288 8.64 -26.63 -16.10
N GLY A 289 9.64 -26.53 -15.25
CA GLY A 289 9.94 -25.30 -14.48
C GLY A 289 10.26 -24.12 -15.39
N ASN A 290 11.10 -24.34 -16.41
CA ASN A 290 11.48 -23.31 -17.38
C ASN A 290 10.28 -22.66 -18.11
N TRP A 291 9.24 -23.43 -18.43
CA TRP A 291 8.04 -22.89 -19.06
C TRP A 291 7.29 -21.94 -18.11
N LEU A 292 7.17 -22.32 -16.83
CA LEU A 292 6.55 -21.48 -15.82
C LEU A 292 7.39 -20.23 -15.51
N GLU A 293 8.72 -20.36 -15.49
CA GLU A 293 9.62 -19.21 -15.28
C GLU A 293 9.66 -18.24 -16.45
N GLN A 294 9.42 -18.72 -17.68
CA GLN A 294 9.33 -17.87 -18.88
C GLN A 294 8.06 -17.02 -18.92
N MET A 295 7.00 -17.45 -18.23
CA MET A 295 5.85 -16.60 -17.99
C MET A 295 6.26 -15.50 -17.00
N GLY A 296 6.09 -14.24 -17.34
CA GLY A 296 6.32 -13.13 -16.42
C GLY A 296 5.48 -13.28 -15.15
N ALA A 297 6.00 -12.84 -14.01
CA ALA A 297 5.32 -12.95 -12.71
C ALA A 297 3.89 -12.35 -12.74
N GLU A 298 3.67 -11.31 -13.51
CA GLU A 298 2.38 -10.70 -13.74
C GLU A 298 1.42 -11.61 -14.52
N GLU A 299 1.92 -12.27 -15.58
CA GLU A 299 1.13 -13.19 -16.40
C GLU A 299 0.73 -14.45 -15.60
N GLN A 300 1.64 -14.98 -14.79
CA GLN A 300 1.36 -16.06 -13.85
C GLN A 300 0.27 -15.66 -12.84
N TYR A 301 0.38 -14.47 -12.26
CA TYR A 301 -0.60 -13.98 -11.30
C TYR A 301 -1.99 -13.81 -11.92
N GLN A 302 -2.07 -13.28 -13.14
CA GLN A 302 -3.35 -13.11 -13.84
C GLN A 302 -3.99 -14.47 -14.16
N LEU A 303 -3.21 -15.43 -14.64
CA LEU A 303 -3.70 -16.79 -14.91
C LEU A 303 -4.22 -17.46 -13.63
N ILE A 304 -3.46 -17.37 -12.54
CA ILE A 304 -3.85 -17.92 -11.24
C ILE A 304 -5.13 -17.26 -10.76
N ARG A 305 -5.23 -15.94 -10.90
CA ARG A 305 -6.41 -15.20 -10.51
C ARG A 305 -7.63 -15.58 -11.33
N GLU A 306 -7.51 -15.71 -12.66
CA GLU A 306 -8.60 -16.16 -13.54
C GLU A 306 -9.11 -17.56 -13.16
N VAL A 307 -8.20 -18.45 -12.76
CA VAL A 307 -8.56 -19.81 -12.31
C VAL A 307 -9.23 -19.79 -10.93
N LEU A 308 -8.80 -18.89 -10.04
CA LEU A 308 -9.31 -18.81 -8.68
C LEU A 308 -10.54 -17.91 -8.53
N ASP A 309 -10.76 -16.96 -9.45
CA ASP A 309 -11.93 -16.08 -9.47
C ASP A 309 -13.13 -16.87 -10.10
N PRO A 310 -14.37 -16.80 -9.57
CA PRO A 310 -14.83 -15.86 -8.55
C PRO A 310 -14.73 -16.36 -7.10
N GLU A 311 -14.34 -17.59 -6.83
CA GLU A 311 -14.51 -18.22 -5.52
C GLU A 311 -13.43 -17.82 -4.50
N LEU A 312 -12.16 -17.78 -4.93
CA LEU A 312 -11.01 -17.53 -4.05
C LEU A 312 -10.31 -16.19 -4.28
N GLY A 313 -10.65 -15.49 -5.36
CA GLY A 313 -9.96 -14.25 -5.76
C GLY A 313 -10.10 -13.11 -4.75
N GLN A 314 -11.09 -13.15 -3.86
CA GLN A 314 -11.33 -12.16 -2.81
C GLN A 314 -11.00 -12.66 -1.39
N LEU A 315 -10.44 -13.86 -1.26
CA LEU A 315 -10.04 -14.37 0.04
C LEU A 315 -8.69 -13.78 0.47
N TYR A 316 -8.65 -13.36 1.73
CA TYR A 316 -7.45 -12.89 2.39
C TYR A 316 -7.11 -13.81 3.54
N VAL A 317 -5.82 -14.10 3.67
CA VAL A 317 -5.27 -14.99 4.70
C VAL A 317 -4.41 -14.17 5.65
N THR A 318 -4.48 -14.51 6.91
CA THR A 318 -3.69 -13.91 8.00
C THR A 318 -3.04 -15.03 8.84
N PRO A 319 -1.88 -14.78 9.48
CA PRO A 319 -1.27 -15.73 10.40
C PRO A 319 -2.19 -16.07 11.59
N PRO A 320 -2.08 -17.29 12.16
CA PRO A 320 -2.93 -17.69 13.30
C PRO A 320 -2.64 -16.90 14.58
N ASP A 321 -1.48 -16.29 14.71
CA ASP A 321 -1.02 -15.46 15.83
C ASP A 321 -1.18 -13.94 15.58
N ILE A 322 -2.03 -13.55 14.64
CA ILE A 322 -2.19 -12.17 14.21
C ILE A 322 -2.63 -11.23 15.33
N ASP A 323 -3.42 -11.72 16.28
CA ASP A 323 -3.90 -10.93 17.41
C ASP A 323 -2.76 -10.51 18.34
N GLU A 324 -1.84 -11.41 18.66
CA GLU A 324 -0.64 -11.08 19.44
C GLU A 324 0.32 -10.21 18.63
N THR A 325 0.51 -10.51 17.36
CA THR A 325 1.34 -9.70 16.45
C THR A 325 0.84 -8.27 16.36
N VAL A 326 -0.47 -8.06 16.11
CA VAL A 326 -1.06 -6.71 16.03
C VAL A 326 -0.98 -6.00 17.38
N LYS A 327 -1.17 -6.70 18.49
CA LYS A 327 -1.02 -6.14 19.84
C LYS A 327 0.39 -5.60 20.05
N ARG A 328 1.43 -6.41 19.83
CA ARG A 328 2.84 -6.00 20.01
C ARG A 328 3.23 -4.87 19.09
N LEU A 329 2.88 -4.98 17.78
CA LEU A 329 3.11 -3.91 16.81
C LEU A 329 2.45 -2.60 17.21
N SER A 330 1.24 -2.66 17.78
CA SER A 330 0.54 -1.44 18.21
C SER A 330 1.30 -0.70 19.32
N PHE A 331 1.93 -1.40 20.25
CA PHE A 331 2.83 -0.79 21.24
C PHE A 331 4.10 -0.21 20.59
N THR A 332 4.78 -0.99 19.76
CA THR A 332 6.01 -0.54 19.08
C THR A 332 5.76 0.73 18.26
N ILE A 333 4.65 0.78 17.51
CA ILE A 333 4.32 1.95 16.70
C ILE A 333 3.93 3.15 17.56
N SER A 334 3.15 2.95 18.63
CA SER A 334 2.79 4.04 19.54
C SER A 334 4.02 4.62 20.24
N GLU A 335 4.95 3.78 20.70
CA GLU A 335 6.25 4.22 21.25
C GLU A 335 7.08 4.97 20.21
N GLY A 336 7.15 4.48 18.98
CA GLY A 336 7.82 5.20 17.88
C GLY A 336 7.24 6.60 17.66
N ILE A 337 5.92 6.75 17.74
CA ILE A 337 5.25 8.06 17.66
C ILE A 337 5.60 8.94 18.85
N HIS A 338 5.57 8.40 20.08
CA HIS A 338 5.93 9.17 21.29
C HIS A 338 7.38 9.66 21.23
N ARG A 339 8.32 8.78 20.92
CA ARG A 339 9.76 9.14 20.80
C ARG A 339 10.01 10.16 19.69
N ALA A 340 9.29 10.07 18.56
CA ALA A 340 9.44 11.01 17.45
C ALA A 340 9.07 12.44 17.82
N PHE A 341 7.98 12.62 18.60
CA PHE A 341 7.41 13.93 18.87
C PHE A 341 7.74 14.44 20.28
N TYR A 342 7.79 13.59 21.29
CA TYR A 342 8.05 14.00 22.67
C TYR A 342 9.49 13.74 23.13
N GLY A 343 10.24 12.87 22.45
CA GLY A 343 11.62 12.53 22.81
C GLY A 343 11.73 11.64 24.07
N ILE A 344 10.63 10.96 24.43
CA ILE A 344 10.54 10.06 25.60
C ILE A 344 10.39 8.62 25.17
#